data_1d3b6804cc77fccba7dec5e8a37f504c
#
_entry.id   1d3b6804cc77fccba7dec5e8a37f504c
#
_cell.length_a   1.000
_cell.length_b   1.000
_cell.length_c   1.000
_cell.angle_alpha   90.00
_cell.angle_beta   90.00
_cell.angle_gamma   90.00
#
_symmetry.space_group_name_H-M   'P 1'
#
loop_
_entity.id
_entity.type
_entity.pdbx_description
1 polymer ?
#
loop_
_entity_poly.entity_id
_entity_poly.type
_entity_poly.pdbx_seq_one_letter_code
_entity_poly.pdbx_strand_id
1 'polypeptide(L)'
;MLRAILAAGLCISAGAILAAGVTQDDISARAKSLHFSSIVVDTHDDTTQRLLGGKFDLGHRDSAGHIDIPRMREGGLDAIFFSIWMPSSVTGPLAVKRALDQMDAVREQVRLHPQDLVLATTAADIRRAHGVGKIAALMGVEGGHIIDNDIGLLRMYAALGVRYLTLTHSSNNDWADSSTDKAAHNGLTDFGKDVVRELNRL
;
A
#
# COMPACT_ATOMS: atom_id res chain seq x y z
N MET A 1 78.79 -11.09 -11.12
CA MET A 1 77.89 -11.71 -10.13
C MET A 1 76.47 -11.08 -10.27
N LEU A 2 75.64 -11.79 -10.97
CA LEU A 2 74.25 -11.32 -11.29
C LEU A 2 73.28 -11.94 -10.29
N ARG A 3 72.59 -11.14 -9.50
CA ARG A 3 71.52 -11.63 -8.62
C ARG A 3 70.19 -11.49 -9.34
N ALA A 4 69.53 -12.61 -9.63
CA ALA A 4 68.19 -12.68 -10.14
C ALA A 4 67.22 -12.51 -8.98
N ILE A 5 66.27 -11.57 -9.10
CA ILE A 5 65.13 -11.39 -8.17
C ILE A 5 63.93 -12.08 -8.82
N LEU A 6 63.47 -13.15 -8.16
CA LEU A 6 62.20 -13.80 -8.51
C LEU A 6 61.08 -12.97 -7.92
N ALA A 7 60.22 -12.42 -8.73
CA ALA A 7 58.94 -11.85 -8.32
C ALA A 7 57.85 -12.94 -8.37
N ALA A 8 57.36 -13.36 -7.22
CA ALA A 8 56.19 -14.24 -7.13
C ALA A 8 54.93 -13.43 -7.30
N GLY A 9 54.23 -13.59 -8.42
CA GLY A 9 52.93 -13.02 -8.68
C GLY A 9 51.83 -13.79 -7.92
N LEU A 10 51.17 -13.12 -6.99
CA LEU A 10 50.00 -13.63 -6.28
C LEU A 10 48.74 -13.42 -7.14
N CYS A 11 48.25 -14.48 -7.80
CA CYS A 11 46.97 -14.46 -8.50
C CYS A 11 45.85 -14.54 -7.49
N ILE A 12 45.19 -13.41 -7.21
CA ILE A 12 43.94 -13.39 -6.46
C ILE A 12 42.82 -13.71 -7.45
N SER A 13 42.32 -14.95 -7.42
CA SER A 13 41.12 -15.34 -8.12
C SER A 13 39.89 -14.72 -7.38
N ALA A 14 39.34 -13.68 -7.99
CA ALA A 14 38.02 -13.15 -7.55
C ALA A 14 36.92 -14.19 -7.87
N GLY A 15 36.52 -14.96 -6.87
CA GLY A 15 35.37 -15.83 -6.97
C GLY A 15 34.11 -14.94 -7.08
N ALA A 16 33.50 -14.93 -8.25
CA ALA A 16 32.16 -14.33 -8.42
C ALA A 16 31.18 -15.15 -7.61
N ILE A 17 30.70 -14.60 -6.50
CA ILE A 17 29.53 -15.14 -5.79
C ILE A 17 28.32 -14.82 -6.67
N LEU A 18 27.89 -15.79 -7.48
CA LEU A 18 26.60 -15.77 -8.13
C LEU A 18 25.55 -15.85 -7.02
N ALA A 19 24.89 -14.74 -6.73
CA ALA A 19 23.65 -14.76 -5.96
C ALA A 19 22.64 -15.57 -6.78
N ALA A 20 22.45 -16.85 -6.44
CA ALA A 20 21.40 -17.67 -7.00
C ALA A 20 20.07 -17.01 -6.61
N GLY A 21 19.37 -16.42 -7.57
CA GLY A 21 18.01 -15.95 -7.38
C GLY A 21 17.14 -17.14 -6.94
N VAL A 22 16.40 -16.96 -5.85
CA VAL A 22 15.45 -17.99 -5.39
C VAL A 22 14.39 -18.16 -6.48
N THR A 23 14.29 -19.33 -7.07
CA THR A 23 13.25 -19.67 -8.04
C THR A 23 12.00 -20.10 -7.31
N GLN A 24 10.85 -20.06 -8.00
CA GLN A 24 9.56 -20.53 -7.43
C GLN A 24 9.65 -21.97 -6.92
N ASP A 25 10.51 -22.78 -7.52
CA ASP A 25 10.70 -24.19 -7.14
C ASP A 25 11.52 -24.37 -5.85
N ASP A 26 12.26 -23.33 -5.43
CA ASP A 26 13.07 -23.36 -4.22
C ASP A 26 12.27 -23.05 -2.93
N ILE A 27 10.99 -22.65 -3.06
CA ILE A 27 10.12 -22.40 -1.91
C ILE A 27 9.76 -23.71 -1.24
N SER A 28 10.19 -23.89 0.02
CA SER A 28 9.90 -25.12 0.77
C SER A 28 8.39 -25.36 0.94
N ALA A 29 7.97 -26.63 0.96
CA ALA A 29 6.59 -27.01 1.21
C ALA A 29 6.05 -26.43 2.54
N ARG A 30 6.92 -26.32 3.56
CA ARG A 30 6.60 -25.69 4.85
C ARG A 30 6.30 -24.21 4.69
N ALA A 31 7.09 -23.46 3.92
CA ALA A 31 6.85 -22.03 3.67
C ALA A 31 5.53 -21.82 2.93
N LYS A 32 5.25 -22.59 1.89
CA LYS A 32 3.95 -22.58 1.20
C LYS A 32 2.79 -22.87 2.15
N SER A 33 2.89 -23.93 2.93
CA SER A 33 1.86 -24.32 3.90
C SER A 33 1.60 -23.20 4.91
N LEU A 34 2.65 -22.59 5.46
CA LEU A 34 2.52 -21.48 6.39
C LEU A 34 1.83 -20.28 5.74
N HIS A 35 2.27 -19.88 4.54
CA HIS A 35 1.71 -18.75 3.82
C HIS A 35 0.20 -18.93 3.58
N PHE A 36 -0.22 -20.05 2.97
CA PHE A 36 -1.62 -20.29 2.64
C PHE A 36 -2.52 -20.69 3.83
N SER A 37 -1.94 -20.96 5.00
CA SER A 37 -2.68 -21.18 6.25
C SER A 37 -2.75 -19.91 7.13
N SER A 38 -2.05 -18.86 6.77
CA SER A 38 -2.04 -17.58 7.49
C SER A 38 -2.97 -16.58 6.82
N ILE A 39 -3.43 -15.58 7.56
CA ILE A 39 -4.10 -14.42 6.96
C ILE A 39 -3.03 -13.48 6.43
N VAL A 40 -2.97 -13.32 5.11
CA VAL A 40 -2.01 -12.46 4.40
C VAL A 40 -2.67 -11.13 4.07
N VAL A 41 -2.04 -10.05 4.52
CA VAL A 41 -2.57 -8.68 4.35
C VAL A 41 -1.54 -7.82 3.62
N ASP A 42 -1.92 -7.26 2.48
CA ASP A 42 -1.21 -6.15 1.87
C ASP A 42 -1.72 -4.84 2.48
N THR A 43 -0.83 -4.07 3.06
CA THR A 43 -1.20 -2.85 3.79
C THR A 43 -1.21 -1.59 2.93
N HIS A 44 -0.80 -1.67 1.64
CA HIS A 44 -0.77 -0.52 0.75
C HIS A 44 -0.64 -0.92 -0.72
N ASP A 45 -1.65 -0.64 -1.52
CA ASP A 45 -1.65 -0.88 -2.97
C ASP A 45 -2.25 0.28 -3.76
N ASP A 46 -1.54 0.73 -4.80
CA ASP A 46 -1.89 1.90 -5.61
C ASP A 46 -2.81 1.61 -6.80
N THR A 47 -3.31 0.39 -6.93
CA THR A 47 -4.18 -0.02 -8.05
C THR A 47 -5.44 0.84 -8.16
N THR A 48 -5.85 1.52 -7.07
CA THR A 48 -7.01 2.42 -7.02
C THR A 48 -7.02 3.46 -8.15
N GLN A 49 -5.85 3.98 -8.54
CA GLN A 49 -5.73 4.94 -9.65
C GLN A 49 -6.23 4.37 -10.98
N ARG A 50 -6.12 3.07 -11.17
CA ARG A 50 -6.52 2.38 -12.39
C ARG A 50 -8.03 2.13 -12.45
N LEU A 51 -8.70 2.12 -11.30
CA LEU A 51 -10.14 1.94 -11.20
C LEU A 51 -10.93 3.17 -11.68
N LEU A 52 -10.28 4.35 -11.66
CA LEU A 52 -10.92 5.59 -12.07
C LEU A 52 -11.32 5.55 -13.55
N GLY A 53 -12.54 6.00 -13.83
CA GLY A 53 -13.08 6.06 -15.19
C GLY A 53 -13.57 4.72 -15.76
N GLY A 54 -13.66 3.67 -14.94
CA GLY A 54 -14.29 2.38 -15.29
C GLY A 54 -13.58 1.58 -16.37
N LYS A 55 -12.28 1.86 -16.62
CA LYS A 55 -11.51 1.18 -17.67
C LYS A 55 -10.82 -0.09 -17.20
N PHE A 56 -10.75 -0.31 -15.89
CA PHE A 56 -10.12 -1.45 -15.26
C PHE A 56 -11.11 -2.13 -14.30
N ASP A 57 -11.20 -3.43 -14.39
CA ASP A 57 -12.04 -4.30 -13.57
C ASP A 57 -11.15 -5.32 -12.86
N LEU A 58 -11.20 -5.34 -11.53
CA LEU A 58 -10.41 -6.28 -10.72
C LEU A 58 -10.73 -7.76 -10.98
N GLY A 59 -11.92 -8.07 -11.51
CA GLY A 59 -12.32 -9.44 -11.82
C GLY A 59 -11.53 -10.09 -12.95
N HIS A 60 -10.83 -9.31 -13.77
CA HIS A 60 -10.10 -9.80 -14.93
C HIS A 60 -8.60 -9.62 -14.78
N ARG A 61 -7.83 -10.66 -15.17
CA ARG A 61 -6.36 -10.57 -15.22
C ARG A 61 -5.95 -9.53 -16.24
N ASP A 62 -5.17 -8.57 -15.80
CA ASP A 62 -4.66 -7.48 -16.64
C ASP A 62 -3.13 -7.54 -16.76
N SER A 63 -2.62 -7.54 -17.99
CA SER A 63 -1.18 -7.59 -18.28
C SER A 63 -0.44 -6.30 -17.89
N ALA A 64 -1.14 -5.17 -17.78
CA ALA A 64 -0.55 -3.87 -17.47
C ALA A 64 -0.47 -3.55 -15.97
N GLY A 65 -0.98 -4.44 -15.09
CA GLY A 65 -0.99 -4.26 -13.65
C GLY A 65 -0.43 -5.45 -12.89
N HIS A 66 -0.39 -5.31 -11.58
CA HIS A 66 0.13 -6.34 -10.67
C HIS A 66 -0.96 -6.96 -9.78
N ILE A 67 -2.05 -6.23 -9.51
CA ILE A 67 -3.17 -6.64 -8.66
C ILE A 67 -4.44 -6.81 -9.51
N ASP A 68 -5.05 -7.97 -9.38
CA ASP A 68 -6.39 -8.35 -9.81
C ASP A 68 -6.87 -9.56 -8.96
N ILE A 69 -8.15 -9.84 -8.94
CA ILE A 69 -8.72 -10.92 -8.13
C ILE A 69 -8.07 -12.28 -8.45
N PRO A 70 -7.87 -12.67 -9.74
CA PRO A 70 -7.18 -13.92 -10.06
C PRO A 70 -5.78 -14.01 -9.41
N ARG A 71 -4.96 -12.94 -9.48
CA ARG A 71 -3.61 -12.95 -8.89
C ARG A 71 -3.62 -12.90 -7.37
N MET A 72 -4.54 -12.13 -6.77
CA MET A 72 -4.70 -12.11 -5.31
C MET A 72 -5.01 -13.50 -4.77
N ARG A 73 -5.89 -14.27 -5.45
CA ARG A 73 -6.20 -15.65 -5.09
C ARG A 73 -5.02 -16.60 -5.30
N GLU A 74 -4.33 -16.51 -6.43
CA GLU A 74 -3.13 -17.31 -6.71
C GLU A 74 -2.01 -17.03 -5.70
N GLY A 75 -1.84 -15.76 -5.30
CA GLY A 75 -0.87 -15.32 -4.30
C GLY A 75 -1.30 -15.59 -2.86
N GLY A 76 -2.53 -16.04 -2.60
CA GLY A 76 -3.04 -16.26 -1.24
C GLY A 76 -3.20 -14.98 -0.44
N LEU A 77 -3.56 -13.86 -1.10
CA LEU A 77 -3.83 -12.59 -0.44
C LEU A 77 -5.27 -12.57 0.11
N ASP A 78 -5.43 -12.35 1.41
CA ASP A 78 -6.71 -12.37 2.11
C ASP A 78 -7.28 -10.99 2.37
N ALA A 79 -6.43 -9.97 2.43
CA ALA A 79 -6.86 -8.58 2.63
C ALA A 79 -5.91 -7.62 1.93
N ILE A 80 -6.46 -6.51 1.45
CA ILE A 80 -5.70 -5.48 0.75
C ILE A 80 -6.22 -4.10 1.14
N PHE A 81 -5.28 -3.18 1.45
CA PHE A 81 -5.58 -1.77 1.62
C PHE A 81 -5.38 -1.03 0.29
N PHE A 82 -6.47 -0.65 -0.32
CA PHE A 82 -6.47 0.23 -1.48
C PHE A 82 -6.09 1.65 -1.07
N SER A 83 -5.01 2.16 -1.63
CA SER A 83 -4.50 3.50 -1.37
C SER A 83 -5.36 4.55 -2.08
N ILE A 84 -5.90 5.46 -1.28
CA ILE A 84 -6.60 6.67 -1.76
C ILE A 84 -5.57 7.78 -1.78
N TRP A 85 -4.94 8.00 -2.93
CA TRP A 85 -3.83 8.94 -3.04
C TRP A 85 -3.88 9.80 -4.30
N MET A 86 -3.15 10.88 -4.28
CA MET A 86 -2.92 11.76 -5.43
C MET A 86 -1.62 12.54 -5.23
N PRO A 87 -1.02 13.10 -6.30
CA PRO A 87 0.13 13.98 -6.17
C PRO A 87 -0.09 15.08 -5.15
N SER A 88 0.91 15.40 -4.32
CA SER A 88 0.84 16.45 -3.28
C SER A 88 0.52 17.84 -3.85
N SER A 89 0.71 18.05 -5.16
CA SER A 89 0.31 19.28 -5.87
C SER A 89 -1.20 19.42 -6.08
N VAL A 90 -1.97 18.34 -5.88
CA VAL A 90 -3.43 18.37 -5.95
C VAL A 90 -3.96 18.65 -4.55
N THR A 91 -4.45 19.85 -4.31
CA THR A 91 -4.90 20.35 -3.00
C THR A 91 -6.32 20.90 -3.07
N GLY A 92 -6.85 21.31 -1.92
CA GLY A 92 -8.17 21.94 -1.83
C GLY A 92 -9.33 21.01 -2.22
N PRO A 93 -10.46 21.60 -2.64
CA PRO A 93 -11.66 20.83 -2.99
C PRO A 93 -11.44 19.77 -4.09
N LEU A 94 -10.42 19.96 -4.95
CA LEU A 94 -10.09 18.97 -5.98
C LEU A 94 -9.48 17.70 -5.36
N ALA A 95 -8.67 17.84 -4.32
CA ALA A 95 -8.13 16.68 -3.59
C ALA A 95 -9.26 15.88 -2.93
N VAL A 96 -10.19 16.59 -2.28
CA VAL A 96 -11.39 15.98 -1.66
C VAL A 96 -12.21 15.22 -2.69
N LYS A 97 -12.51 15.88 -3.83
CA LYS A 97 -13.29 15.24 -4.92
C LYS A 97 -12.62 13.97 -5.42
N ARG A 98 -11.31 14.01 -5.68
CA ARG A 98 -10.55 12.85 -6.15
C ARG A 98 -10.50 11.72 -5.13
N ALA A 99 -10.39 12.04 -3.85
CA ALA A 99 -10.44 11.05 -2.79
C ALA A 99 -11.78 10.32 -2.78
N LEU A 100 -12.89 11.06 -2.87
CA LEU A 100 -14.23 10.48 -2.92
C LEU A 100 -14.42 9.61 -4.17
N ASP A 101 -13.92 10.03 -5.34
CA ASP A 101 -13.99 9.23 -6.57
C ASP A 101 -13.24 7.89 -6.43
N GLN A 102 -12.09 7.89 -5.75
CA GLN A 102 -11.33 6.67 -5.51
C GLN A 102 -12.02 5.76 -4.51
N MET A 103 -12.57 6.32 -3.41
CA MET A 103 -13.34 5.54 -2.44
C MET A 103 -14.57 4.90 -3.08
N ASP A 104 -15.26 5.63 -3.96
CA ASP A 104 -16.40 5.12 -4.73
C ASP A 104 -15.96 3.99 -5.66
N ALA A 105 -14.85 4.18 -6.39
CA ALA A 105 -14.33 3.16 -7.30
C ALA A 105 -13.98 1.85 -6.58
N VAL A 106 -13.38 1.89 -5.39
CA VAL A 106 -13.13 0.68 -4.57
C VAL A 106 -14.44 0.01 -4.16
N ARG A 107 -15.42 0.79 -3.69
CA ARG A 107 -16.73 0.27 -3.27
C ARG A 107 -17.49 -0.35 -4.44
N GLU A 108 -17.36 0.24 -5.63
CA GLU A 108 -17.96 -0.29 -6.86
C GLU A 108 -17.33 -1.64 -7.25
N GLN A 109 -16.00 -1.82 -7.11
CA GLN A 109 -15.37 -3.13 -7.32
C GLN A 109 -15.90 -4.19 -6.34
N VAL A 110 -16.09 -3.83 -5.08
CA VAL A 110 -16.72 -4.73 -4.08
C VAL A 110 -18.15 -5.09 -4.49
N ARG A 111 -18.91 -4.13 -5.02
CA ARG A 111 -20.29 -4.35 -5.50
C ARG A 111 -20.34 -5.23 -6.75
N LEU A 112 -19.40 -5.07 -7.66
CA LEU A 112 -19.30 -5.85 -8.91
C LEU A 112 -18.86 -7.30 -8.67
N HIS A 113 -18.03 -7.53 -7.65
CA HIS A 113 -17.44 -8.83 -7.34
C HIS A 113 -17.83 -9.33 -5.92
N PRO A 114 -19.13 -9.45 -5.60
CA PRO A 114 -19.57 -9.78 -4.24
C PRO A 114 -19.23 -11.21 -3.81
N GLN A 115 -18.88 -12.09 -4.76
CA GLN A 115 -18.42 -13.45 -4.46
C GLN A 115 -16.95 -13.48 -4.02
N ASP A 116 -16.16 -12.51 -4.45
CA ASP A 116 -14.72 -12.45 -4.26
C ASP A 116 -14.30 -11.43 -3.21
N LEU A 117 -14.96 -10.27 -3.18
CA LEU A 117 -14.60 -9.12 -2.36
C LEU A 117 -15.66 -8.82 -1.30
N VAL A 118 -15.20 -8.27 -0.17
CA VAL A 118 -16.08 -7.67 0.84
C VAL A 118 -15.39 -6.46 1.46
N LEU A 119 -16.13 -5.36 1.63
CA LEU A 119 -15.59 -4.18 2.33
C LEU A 119 -15.35 -4.55 3.81
N ALA A 120 -14.16 -4.25 4.31
CA ALA A 120 -13.78 -4.47 5.70
C ALA A 120 -13.33 -3.17 6.35
N THR A 121 -13.61 -3.04 7.64
CA THR A 121 -13.24 -1.87 8.44
C THR A 121 -12.62 -2.25 9.78
N THR A 122 -12.57 -3.52 10.10
CA THR A 122 -12.03 -4.05 11.35
C THR A 122 -11.24 -5.34 11.09
N ALA A 123 -10.34 -5.70 12.01
CA ALA A 123 -9.67 -6.99 11.97
C ALA A 123 -10.65 -8.19 12.07
N ALA A 124 -11.80 -8.00 12.72
CA ALA A 124 -12.86 -9.02 12.74
C ALA A 124 -13.49 -9.22 11.36
N ASP A 125 -13.64 -8.15 10.56
CA ASP A 125 -14.12 -8.25 9.19
C ASP A 125 -13.16 -9.05 8.32
N ILE A 126 -11.85 -8.81 8.44
CA ILE A 126 -10.81 -9.56 7.72
C ILE A 126 -10.91 -11.05 8.05
N ARG A 127 -11.00 -11.40 9.35
CA ARG A 127 -11.15 -12.80 9.76
C ARG A 127 -12.42 -13.45 9.22
N ARG A 128 -13.52 -12.71 9.22
CA ARG A 128 -14.79 -13.22 8.63
C ARG A 128 -14.66 -13.43 7.13
N ALA A 129 -14.05 -12.48 6.40
CA ALA A 129 -13.82 -12.59 4.96
C ALA A 129 -12.98 -13.83 4.64
N HIS A 130 -11.84 -14.00 5.32
CA HIS A 130 -10.97 -15.17 5.19
C HIS A 130 -11.74 -16.47 5.46
N GLY A 131 -12.52 -16.54 6.54
CA GLY A 131 -13.29 -17.74 6.91
C GLY A 131 -14.35 -18.17 5.90
N VAL A 132 -14.75 -17.28 4.97
CA VAL A 132 -15.70 -17.58 3.88
C VAL A 132 -15.04 -17.51 2.50
N GLY A 133 -13.71 -17.48 2.43
CA GLY A 133 -12.93 -17.49 1.20
C GLY A 133 -13.04 -16.20 0.36
N LYS A 134 -13.32 -15.06 0.99
CA LYS A 134 -13.36 -13.75 0.34
C LYS A 134 -12.13 -12.93 0.70
N ILE A 135 -11.76 -12.01 -0.18
CA ILE A 135 -10.70 -11.04 0.04
C ILE A 135 -11.32 -9.78 0.68
N ALA A 136 -10.77 -9.36 1.80
CA ALA A 136 -11.19 -8.16 2.48
C ALA A 136 -10.61 -6.91 1.79
N ALA A 137 -11.46 -6.03 1.29
CA ALA A 137 -11.08 -4.75 0.73
C ALA A 137 -11.13 -3.66 1.82
N LEU A 138 -10.02 -3.01 2.09
CA LEU A 138 -9.90 -1.89 3.01
C LEU A 138 -9.44 -0.64 2.25
N MET A 139 -9.55 0.52 2.86
CA MET A 139 -9.10 1.79 2.29
C MET A 139 -8.20 2.53 3.27
N GLY A 140 -7.10 3.06 2.74
CA GLY A 140 -6.19 3.96 3.43
C GLY A 140 -6.00 5.25 2.65
N VAL A 141 -5.96 6.39 3.31
CA VAL A 141 -5.66 7.68 2.67
C VAL A 141 -4.16 7.93 2.76
N GLU A 142 -3.53 8.22 1.64
CA GLU A 142 -2.12 8.58 1.58
C GLU A 142 -1.93 10.06 1.29
N GLY A 143 -1.45 10.75 2.30
CA GLY A 143 -1.16 12.18 2.26
C GLY A 143 -2.22 13.03 2.97
N GLY A 144 -1.81 13.67 4.07
CA GLY A 144 -2.69 14.50 4.89
C GLY A 144 -3.22 15.76 4.20
N HIS A 145 -2.63 16.20 3.06
CA HIS A 145 -3.17 17.27 2.23
C HIS A 145 -4.59 16.99 1.72
N ILE A 146 -4.98 15.71 1.67
CA ILE A 146 -6.28 15.25 1.17
C ILE A 146 -7.45 15.64 2.09
N ILE A 147 -7.19 15.96 3.37
CA ILE A 147 -8.24 16.44 4.27
C ILE A 147 -8.51 17.94 4.16
N ASP A 148 -7.80 18.67 3.27
CA ASP A 148 -7.99 20.12 3.01
C ASP A 148 -8.03 20.94 4.31
N ASN A 149 -7.16 20.62 5.27
CA ASN A 149 -7.09 21.26 6.60
C ASN A 149 -8.42 21.23 7.39
N ASP A 150 -9.28 20.27 7.12
CA ASP A 150 -10.58 20.10 7.78
C ASP A 150 -10.68 18.73 8.49
N ILE A 151 -10.72 18.74 9.82
CA ILE A 151 -10.95 17.54 10.65
C ILE A 151 -12.34 16.93 10.39
N GLY A 152 -13.30 17.71 9.93
CA GLY A 152 -14.62 17.21 9.53
C GLY A 152 -14.51 16.24 8.35
N LEU A 153 -13.66 16.54 7.36
CA LEU A 153 -13.39 15.64 6.24
C LEU A 153 -12.73 14.33 6.70
N LEU A 154 -11.80 14.39 7.67
CA LEU A 154 -11.20 13.19 8.26
C LEU A 154 -12.26 12.27 8.86
N ARG A 155 -13.25 12.83 9.61
CA ARG A 155 -14.38 12.07 10.17
C ARG A 155 -15.24 11.43 9.08
N MET A 156 -15.49 12.17 7.99
CA MET A 156 -16.28 11.65 6.87
C MET A 156 -15.54 10.52 6.17
N TYR A 157 -14.22 10.61 5.94
CA TYR A 157 -13.44 9.53 5.37
C TYR A 157 -13.46 8.28 6.26
N ALA A 158 -13.34 8.44 7.58
CA ALA A 158 -13.47 7.32 8.51
C ALA A 158 -14.87 6.68 8.45
N ALA A 159 -15.93 7.48 8.34
CA ALA A 159 -17.30 6.99 8.18
C ALA A 159 -17.52 6.26 6.84
N LEU A 160 -16.82 6.67 5.78
CA LEU A 160 -16.80 6.00 4.48
C LEU A 160 -15.97 4.71 4.45
N GLY A 161 -15.23 4.40 5.52
CA GLY A 161 -14.50 3.13 5.66
C GLY A 161 -12.98 3.25 5.56
N VAL A 162 -12.42 4.45 5.50
CA VAL A 162 -10.96 4.66 5.60
C VAL A 162 -10.46 4.25 6.99
N ARG A 163 -9.30 3.56 7.06
CA ARG A 163 -8.77 3.00 8.31
C ARG A 163 -7.37 3.45 8.68
N TYR A 164 -6.67 4.09 7.78
CA TYR A 164 -5.46 4.85 8.11
C TYR A 164 -5.38 6.13 7.28
N LEU A 165 -4.53 7.05 7.75
CA LEU A 165 -4.11 8.23 7.02
C LEU A 165 -2.61 8.41 7.25
N THR A 166 -1.81 8.48 6.18
CA THR A 166 -0.43 8.92 6.27
C THR A 166 -0.39 10.43 6.43
N LEU A 167 0.35 10.95 7.42
CA LEU A 167 0.33 12.38 7.74
C LEU A 167 0.85 13.25 6.60
N THR A 168 1.79 12.71 5.83
CA THR A 168 2.32 13.30 4.60
C THR A 168 2.48 12.23 3.53
N HIS A 169 2.67 12.64 2.29
CA HIS A 169 3.23 11.82 1.22
C HIS A 169 4.69 12.24 0.98
N SER A 170 5.12 12.48 -0.24
CA SER A 170 6.50 12.84 -0.59
C SER A 170 6.88 14.31 -0.32
N SER A 171 5.92 15.16 0.03
CA SER A 171 6.14 16.59 0.33
C SER A 171 5.47 16.98 1.65
N ASN A 172 5.98 18.05 2.28
CA ASN A 172 5.27 18.67 3.38
C ASN A 172 3.86 19.10 2.97
N ASN A 173 2.95 19.13 3.93
CA ASN A 173 1.69 19.85 3.79
C ASN A 173 1.63 21.00 4.80
N ASP A 174 0.49 21.64 4.95
CA ASP A 174 0.35 22.84 5.80
C ASP A 174 0.52 22.57 7.30
N TRP A 175 0.59 21.30 7.73
CA TRP A 175 0.58 20.93 9.13
C TRP A 175 1.54 19.79 9.53
N ALA A 176 2.23 19.16 8.56
CA ALA A 176 3.18 18.07 8.83
C ALA A 176 4.36 18.10 7.85
N ASP A 177 5.54 17.76 8.37
CA ASP A 177 6.75 17.59 7.58
C ASP A 177 6.88 16.18 7.02
N SER A 178 7.29 16.08 5.75
CA SER A 178 7.65 14.83 5.08
C SER A 178 9.14 14.51 5.29
N SER A 179 9.48 13.24 5.39
CA SER A 179 10.88 12.79 5.50
C SER A 179 11.72 13.08 4.26
N THR A 180 11.09 13.34 3.13
CA THR A 180 11.75 13.58 1.83
C THR A 180 11.76 15.06 1.45
N ASP A 181 11.25 15.94 2.31
CA ASP A 181 11.20 17.39 2.08
C ASP A 181 11.98 18.17 3.18
N LYS A 182 12.22 19.45 2.94
CA LYS A 182 12.89 20.30 3.93
C LYS A 182 11.93 20.59 5.09
N ALA A 183 12.36 20.32 6.32
CA ALA A 183 11.55 20.58 7.51
C ALA A 183 11.09 22.05 7.57
N ALA A 184 9.79 22.25 7.76
CA ALA A 184 9.13 23.56 7.86
C ALA A 184 8.40 23.75 9.20
N HIS A 185 7.97 22.66 9.83
CA HIS A 185 7.12 22.65 11.03
C HIS A 185 7.80 22.03 12.24
N ASN A 186 9.03 21.54 12.09
CA ASN A 186 9.70 20.71 13.09
C ASN A 186 8.84 19.49 13.50
N GLY A 187 8.25 18.84 12.49
CA GLY A 187 7.37 17.68 12.57
C GLY A 187 5.91 18.02 12.36
N LEU A 188 5.18 18.45 13.39
CA LEU A 188 3.76 18.75 13.33
C LEU A 188 3.44 20.15 13.87
N THR A 189 2.55 20.86 13.19
CA THR A 189 1.89 22.04 13.76
C THR A 189 0.88 21.64 14.84
N ASP A 190 0.28 22.61 15.53
CA ASP A 190 -0.78 22.32 16.52
C ASP A 190 -2.01 21.69 15.86
N PHE A 191 -2.38 22.12 14.65
CA PHE A 191 -3.42 21.46 13.87
C PHE A 191 -3.05 20.00 13.54
N GLY A 192 -1.80 19.73 13.16
CA GLY A 192 -1.32 18.36 12.92
C GLY A 192 -1.45 17.46 14.15
N LYS A 193 -1.18 18.02 15.35
CA LYS A 193 -1.40 17.29 16.62
C LYS A 193 -2.88 17.03 16.87
N ASP A 194 -3.77 17.96 16.51
CA ASP A 194 -5.22 17.75 16.60
C ASP A 194 -5.71 16.68 15.63
N VAL A 195 -5.16 16.63 14.41
CA VAL A 195 -5.42 15.53 13.46
C VAL A 195 -5.03 14.17 14.06
N VAL A 196 -3.85 14.06 14.69
CA VAL A 196 -3.41 12.80 15.33
C VAL A 196 -4.31 12.42 16.50
N ARG A 197 -4.76 13.38 17.31
CA ARG A 197 -5.72 13.11 18.39
C ARG A 197 -7.04 12.57 17.85
N GLU A 198 -7.53 13.16 16.76
CA GLU A 198 -8.79 12.73 16.13
C GLU A 198 -8.64 11.36 15.46
N LEU A 199 -7.51 11.06 14.80
CA LEU A 199 -7.21 9.72 14.29
C LEU A 199 -7.27 8.66 15.39
N ASN A 200 -6.71 8.95 16.57
CA ASN A 200 -6.74 8.03 17.71
C ASN A 200 -8.14 7.88 18.34
N ARG A 201 -9.02 8.87 18.16
CA ARG A 201 -10.41 8.81 18.64
C ARG A 201 -11.30 7.97 17.71
N LEU A 202 -11.02 7.99 16.39
CA LEU A 202 -11.78 7.30 15.35
C LEU A 202 -11.44 5.82 15.24
#